data_af9c4ecd19e9785c5a288f8ca1d16619
#
_entry.id   af9c4ecd19e9785c5a288f8ca1d16619
#
_cell.length_a   1.000
_cell.length_b   1.000
_cell.length_c   1.000
_cell.angle_alpha   90.00
_cell.angle_beta   90.00
_cell.angle_gamma   90.00
#
_symmetry.space_group_name_H-M   'P 1'
#
loop_
_entity.id
_entity.type
_entity.pdbx_description
1 polymer ?
#
loop_
_entity_poly.entity_id
_entity_poly.type
_entity_poly.pdbx_seq_one_letter_code
_entity_poly.pdbx_strand_id
1 'polypeptide(L)'
;MDIILKKNLEQLKEEFCNLSSAENIADLLEIRYKDLIYYLYRLPNEKKYNTFEINKKNEKKRIITSPTTSLKILQQKFNSILSIVYIPKPSSHGFIKERSIKTNALTHVKKNYVLNIDLKDFFPSINFGRVRGMFMAYPYYLSPPVATVLSQICCYNGELPQGAPTSPIISNMICAKLDSQLLDLAKQNKCLFTRYADDITFSTWKKRFPKAIAYPDKTTNQTHVGDDLNNIIKNNGFSINNEKVWFRARDRRQMVTGLIVNDFVNVTRKYKNQVRAMLHALEKYGPEKTIKEFELKYFNNNIPEWKCLPKFELILKGKIEYIGMIRGHGSDIYLNFLSELKRISPKTVPQPITELDVLYQNYQNLKANNNKQERGYKLEHLLNKLFEYSKIITQKSFTRNNKAEQIDGAFKFDGWYYIVECKWREKLADVSQLGVLLAKVNHSGKQTMGLFLSIN
;
A
#
# COMPACT_ATOMS: atom_id res chain seq x y z
N MET A 1 27.55 9.66 3.10
CA MET A 1 26.51 10.40 2.32
C MET A 1 25.19 10.27 3.05
N ASP A 2 24.57 11.37 3.41
CA ASP A 2 23.23 11.36 3.96
C ASP A 2 22.23 10.99 2.89
N ILE A 3 21.25 10.14 3.23
CA ILE A 3 20.18 9.72 2.31
C ILE A 3 19.13 10.82 2.18
N ILE A 4 19.00 11.67 3.20
CA ILE A 4 17.98 12.73 3.27
C ILE A 4 18.46 13.94 2.46
N LEU A 5 17.60 14.41 1.55
CA LEU A 5 17.79 15.65 0.82
C LEU A 5 17.45 16.84 1.74
N LYS A 6 18.23 17.92 1.66
CA LYS A 6 18.05 19.12 2.49
C LYS A 6 17.05 20.12 1.87
N LYS A 7 16.96 20.12 0.54
CA LYS A 7 16.03 20.98 -0.21
C LYS A 7 14.58 20.62 0.05
N ASN A 8 13.68 21.59 0.03
CA ASN A 8 12.26 21.34 0.18
C ASN A 8 11.63 20.73 -1.10
N LEU A 9 10.38 20.24 -1.00
CA LEU A 9 9.72 19.51 -2.08
C LEU A 9 9.47 20.36 -3.33
N GLU A 10 9.16 21.64 -3.16
CA GLU A 10 8.90 22.58 -4.27
C GLU A 10 10.19 22.87 -5.04
N GLN A 11 11.27 23.17 -4.32
CA GLN A 11 12.60 23.37 -4.90
C GLN A 11 13.07 22.14 -5.69
N LEU A 12 12.93 20.93 -5.12
CA LEU A 12 13.32 19.69 -5.81
C LEU A 12 12.52 19.47 -7.09
N LYS A 13 11.23 19.79 -7.09
CA LYS A 13 10.37 19.67 -8.28
C LYS A 13 10.74 20.70 -9.35
N GLU A 14 10.96 21.93 -8.96
CA GLU A 14 11.36 23.01 -9.88
C GLU A 14 12.73 22.72 -10.51
N GLU A 15 13.73 22.38 -9.70
CA GLU A 15 15.06 22.02 -10.19
C GLU A 15 15.02 20.82 -11.13
N PHE A 16 14.20 19.80 -10.83
CA PHE A 16 14.04 18.65 -11.73
C PHE A 16 13.49 19.05 -13.09
N CYS A 17 12.50 19.95 -13.15
CA CYS A 17 11.92 20.43 -14.41
C CYS A 17 12.91 21.30 -15.22
N ASN A 18 13.85 21.95 -14.54
CA ASN A 18 14.83 22.86 -15.15
C ASN A 18 16.21 22.23 -15.39
N LEU A 19 16.32 20.89 -15.28
CA LEU A 19 17.57 20.19 -15.52
C LEU A 19 18.08 20.41 -16.94
N SER A 20 19.29 20.93 -17.10
CA SER A 20 19.93 21.20 -18.39
C SER A 20 21.29 20.54 -18.55
N SER A 21 21.95 20.15 -17.47
CA SER A 21 23.29 19.55 -17.48
C SER A 21 23.47 18.45 -16.42
N ALA A 22 24.59 17.71 -16.52
CA ALA A 22 24.97 16.71 -15.50
C ALA A 22 25.36 17.36 -14.15
N GLU A 23 25.86 18.58 -14.17
CA GLU A 23 26.14 19.39 -12.98
C GLU A 23 24.84 19.66 -12.22
N ASN A 24 23.78 20.11 -12.93
CA ASN A 24 22.48 20.32 -12.31
C ASN A 24 21.91 19.04 -11.69
N ILE A 25 22.15 17.87 -12.30
CA ILE A 25 21.77 16.57 -11.71
C ILE A 25 22.54 16.32 -10.41
N ALA A 26 23.83 16.62 -10.37
CA ALA A 26 24.64 16.46 -9.14
C ALA A 26 24.14 17.38 -8.02
N ASP A 27 23.82 18.65 -8.35
CA ASP A 27 23.28 19.63 -7.43
C ASP A 27 21.89 19.25 -6.91
N LEU A 28 21.02 18.75 -7.79
CA LEU A 28 19.70 18.22 -7.43
C LEU A 28 19.80 17.01 -6.46
N LEU A 29 20.79 16.14 -6.67
CA LEU A 29 21.06 14.98 -5.84
C LEU A 29 21.89 15.34 -4.58
N GLU A 30 22.28 16.59 -4.41
CA GLU A 30 23.15 17.06 -3.31
C GLU A 30 24.42 16.21 -3.18
N ILE A 31 25.13 16.01 -4.29
CA ILE A 31 26.40 15.30 -4.38
C ILE A 31 27.38 16.12 -5.21
N ARG A 32 28.68 15.86 -5.04
CA ARG A 32 29.69 16.54 -5.85
C ARG A 32 29.64 15.99 -7.29
N TYR A 33 29.73 16.86 -8.28
CA TYR A 33 29.74 16.49 -9.69
C TYR A 33 30.78 15.39 -10.01
N LYS A 34 32.00 15.52 -9.46
CA LYS A 34 33.06 14.52 -9.62
C LYS A 34 32.67 13.13 -9.13
N ASP A 35 31.87 13.04 -8.07
CA ASP A 35 31.39 11.77 -7.55
C ASP A 35 30.33 11.14 -8.47
N LEU A 36 29.43 11.96 -9.04
CA LEU A 36 28.46 11.50 -10.05
C LEU A 36 29.20 10.90 -11.26
N ILE A 37 30.18 11.63 -11.82
CA ILE A 37 30.98 11.18 -12.97
C ILE A 37 31.75 9.90 -12.64
N TYR A 38 32.33 9.83 -11.42
CA TYR A 38 33.03 8.62 -10.98
C TYR A 38 32.11 7.40 -10.97
N TYR A 39 30.94 7.49 -10.35
CA TYR A 39 30.00 6.36 -10.25
C TYR A 39 29.44 5.96 -11.61
N LEU A 40 29.19 6.88 -12.52
CA LEU A 40 28.60 6.58 -13.81
C LEU A 40 29.63 6.05 -14.83
N TYR A 41 30.84 6.65 -14.87
CA TYR A 41 31.75 6.44 -15.99
C TYR A 41 33.10 5.82 -15.63
N ARG A 42 33.58 5.98 -14.39
CA ARG A 42 34.91 5.49 -13.98
C ARG A 42 34.84 4.22 -13.15
N LEU A 43 33.81 4.04 -12.36
CA LEU A 43 33.64 2.81 -11.59
C LEU A 43 33.37 1.63 -12.54
N PRO A 44 34.15 0.53 -12.49
CA PRO A 44 33.90 -0.67 -13.28
C PRO A 44 32.48 -1.23 -13.04
N ASN A 45 31.82 -1.73 -14.09
CA ASN A 45 30.45 -2.22 -14.00
C ASN A 45 30.29 -3.32 -12.95
N GLU A 46 31.27 -4.24 -12.82
CA GLU A 46 31.25 -5.32 -11.83
C GLU A 46 31.25 -4.81 -10.38
N LYS A 47 31.77 -3.60 -10.14
CA LYS A 47 31.80 -2.94 -8.84
C LYS A 47 30.58 -2.06 -8.55
N LYS A 48 29.66 -1.90 -9.52
CA LYS A 48 28.44 -1.10 -9.36
C LYS A 48 27.32 -1.87 -8.68
N TYR A 49 27.22 -3.18 -8.95
CA TYR A 49 26.12 -4.03 -8.46
C TYR A 49 26.65 -5.37 -7.94
N ASN A 50 25.97 -5.87 -6.92
CA ASN A 50 26.12 -7.24 -6.42
C ASN A 50 24.95 -8.07 -6.93
N THR A 51 25.25 -9.21 -7.55
CA THR A 51 24.23 -10.12 -8.08
C THR A 51 24.18 -11.38 -7.22
N PHE A 52 22.97 -11.77 -6.81
CA PHE A 52 22.75 -13.00 -6.05
C PHE A 52 21.43 -13.65 -6.45
N GLU A 53 21.32 -14.95 -6.22
CA GLU A 53 20.15 -15.73 -6.59
C GLU A 53 19.23 -15.95 -5.38
N ILE A 54 17.92 -15.88 -5.63
CA ILE A 54 16.88 -16.24 -4.66
C ILE A 54 16.03 -17.35 -5.27
N ASN A 55 15.84 -18.44 -4.52
CA ASN A 55 14.97 -19.55 -4.95
C ASN A 55 13.49 -19.11 -4.98
N LYS A 56 12.83 -19.34 -6.10
CA LYS A 56 11.36 -19.23 -6.22
C LYS A 56 10.70 -20.51 -5.67
N LYS A 57 9.41 -20.44 -5.31
CA LYS A 57 8.64 -21.61 -4.82
C LYS A 57 8.61 -22.81 -5.77
N ASN A 58 8.94 -22.62 -7.04
CA ASN A 58 8.90 -23.63 -8.09
C ASN A 58 10.32 -24.03 -8.55
N GLU A 59 11.30 -24.03 -7.66
CA GLU A 59 12.72 -24.35 -7.95
C GLU A 59 13.41 -23.45 -8.99
N LYS A 60 12.64 -22.58 -9.66
CA LYS A 60 13.22 -21.55 -10.55
C LYS A 60 13.95 -20.50 -9.71
N LYS A 61 15.12 -20.10 -10.14
CA LYS A 61 15.92 -19.06 -9.49
C LYS A 61 15.49 -17.67 -9.97
N ARG A 62 15.55 -16.67 -9.09
CA ARG A 62 15.42 -15.25 -9.40
C ARG A 62 16.75 -14.59 -9.15
N ILE A 63 17.28 -13.93 -10.16
CA ILE A 63 18.50 -13.14 -10.05
C ILE A 63 18.10 -11.76 -9.49
N ILE A 64 18.72 -11.37 -8.39
CA ILE A 64 18.59 -10.04 -7.80
C ILE A 64 19.91 -9.30 -8.02
N THR A 65 19.80 -8.12 -8.60
CA THR A 65 20.92 -7.24 -8.90
C THR A 65 20.78 -5.98 -8.05
N SER A 66 21.50 -5.92 -6.94
CA SER A 66 21.43 -4.82 -5.97
C SER A 66 22.62 -3.87 -6.13
N PRO A 67 22.41 -2.55 -6.19
CA PRO A 67 23.49 -1.59 -6.27
C PRO A 67 24.36 -1.60 -5.00
N THR A 68 25.64 -1.33 -5.16
CA THR A 68 26.57 -1.13 -4.02
C THR A 68 26.19 0.11 -3.22
N THR A 69 26.66 0.22 -1.98
CA THR A 69 26.18 1.21 -1.01
C THR A 69 26.14 2.63 -1.56
N SER A 70 27.19 3.10 -2.22
CA SER A 70 27.25 4.47 -2.73
C SER A 70 26.24 4.71 -3.86
N LEU A 71 26.16 3.78 -4.82
CA LEU A 71 25.19 3.86 -5.91
C LEU A 71 23.75 3.69 -5.39
N LYS A 72 23.56 2.87 -4.36
CA LYS A 72 22.26 2.71 -3.69
C LYS A 72 21.77 4.01 -3.06
N ILE A 73 22.65 4.74 -2.35
CA ILE A 73 22.32 6.04 -1.76
C ILE A 73 21.97 7.05 -2.86
N LEU A 74 22.73 7.12 -3.93
CA LEU A 74 22.43 7.97 -5.08
C LEU A 74 21.04 7.66 -5.68
N GLN A 75 20.75 6.39 -5.89
CA GLN A 75 19.44 5.95 -6.39
C GLN A 75 18.31 6.18 -5.39
N GLN A 76 18.54 6.10 -4.08
CA GLN A 76 17.54 6.43 -3.06
C GLN A 76 17.20 7.92 -3.07
N LYS A 77 18.19 8.80 -3.17
CA LYS A 77 17.98 10.24 -3.34
C LYS A 77 17.16 10.52 -4.60
N PHE A 78 17.55 9.92 -5.72
CA PHE A 78 16.81 10.09 -6.97
C PHE A 78 15.40 9.53 -6.92
N ASN A 79 15.18 8.38 -6.28
CA ASN A 79 13.84 7.83 -6.05
C ASN A 79 12.95 8.77 -5.23
N SER A 80 13.51 9.46 -4.23
CA SER A 80 12.77 10.46 -3.44
C SER A 80 12.30 11.62 -4.33
N ILE A 81 13.15 12.12 -5.23
CA ILE A 81 12.81 13.17 -6.19
C ILE A 81 11.74 12.69 -7.17
N LEU A 82 11.93 11.51 -7.77
CA LEU A 82 10.95 10.92 -8.69
C LEU A 82 9.58 10.73 -8.03
N SER A 83 9.55 10.42 -6.73
CA SER A 83 8.30 10.26 -5.97
C SER A 83 7.53 11.58 -5.79
N ILE A 84 8.20 12.72 -5.89
CA ILE A 84 7.59 14.06 -5.87
C ILE A 84 7.06 14.42 -7.27
N VAL A 85 7.80 14.07 -8.30
CA VAL A 85 7.51 14.46 -9.69
C VAL A 85 6.47 13.55 -10.34
N TYR A 86 6.48 12.26 -10.00
CA TYR A 86 5.57 11.27 -10.58
C TYR A 86 4.17 11.36 -10.01
N ILE A 87 3.17 11.52 -10.89
CA ILE A 87 1.74 11.49 -10.52
C ILE A 87 1.20 10.10 -10.90
N PRO A 88 0.94 9.24 -9.91
CA PRO A 88 0.50 7.87 -10.18
C PRO A 88 -0.93 7.82 -10.71
N LYS A 89 -1.17 6.95 -11.71
CA LYS A 89 -2.52 6.68 -12.22
C LYS A 89 -3.39 6.04 -11.14
N PRO A 90 -4.71 6.31 -11.10
CA PRO A 90 -5.63 5.72 -10.11
C PRO A 90 -5.63 4.20 -10.09
N SER A 91 -5.43 3.56 -11.24
CA SER A 91 -5.40 2.10 -11.41
C SER A 91 -4.09 1.43 -11.00
N SER A 92 -3.01 2.18 -10.79
CA SER A 92 -1.71 1.64 -10.37
C SER A 92 -1.64 1.56 -8.84
N HIS A 93 -1.33 0.37 -8.28
CA HIS A 93 -1.27 0.14 -6.83
C HIS A 93 0.10 -0.29 -6.33
N GLY A 94 0.93 -0.89 -7.18
CA GLY A 94 2.27 -1.32 -6.78
C GLY A 94 3.25 -0.16 -6.63
N PHE A 95 4.08 -0.20 -5.58
CA PHE A 95 5.17 0.76 -5.34
C PHE A 95 4.73 2.22 -5.16
N ILE A 96 3.52 2.45 -4.70
CA ILE A 96 2.95 3.78 -4.49
C ILE A 96 2.65 3.94 -3.00
N LYS A 97 3.03 5.09 -2.44
CA LYS A 97 2.74 5.43 -1.05
C LYS A 97 1.22 5.36 -0.81
N GLU A 98 0.82 4.87 0.36
CA GLU A 98 -0.59 4.70 0.78
C GLU A 98 -1.40 3.68 -0.04
N ARG A 99 -0.81 3.04 -1.05
CA ARG A 99 -1.41 1.92 -1.78
C ARG A 99 -0.73 0.60 -1.40
N SER A 100 -1.49 -0.49 -1.47
CA SER A 100 -1.04 -1.81 -1.03
C SER A 100 -1.75 -2.92 -1.81
N ILE A 101 -1.36 -4.16 -1.57
CA ILE A 101 -2.07 -5.34 -2.05
C ILE A 101 -3.54 -5.35 -1.59
N LYS A 102 -3.85 -4.77 -0.40
CA LYS A 102 -5.21 -4.65 0.11
C LYS A 102 -6.02 -3.64 -0.70
N THR A 103 -5.49 -2.44 -0.97
CA THR A 103 -6.19 -1.42 -1.78
C THR A 103 -6.42 -1.92 -3.21
N ASN A 104 -5.46 -2.66 -3.78
CA ASN A 104 -5.60 -3.33 -5.07
C ASN A 104 -6.76 -4.35 -5.05
N ALA A 105 -6.76 -5.25 -4.06
CA ALA A 105 -7.77 -6.29 -3.92
C ALA A 105 -9.18 -5.74 -3.64
N LEU A 106 -9.31 -4.65 -2.88
CA LEU A 106 -10.61 -4.02 -2.57
C LEU A 106 -11.39 -3.63 -3.82
N THR A 107 -10.72 -3.19 -4.88
CA THR A 107 -11.35 -2.82 -6.17
C THR A 107 -12.11 -4.00 -6.79
N HIS A 108 -11.68 -5.22 -6.55
CA HIS A 108 -12.18 -6.43 -7.20
C HIS A 108 -13.09 -7.31 -6.33
N VAL A 109 -13.51 -6.81 -5.17
CA VAL A 109 -14.41 -7.54 -4.26
C VAL A 109 -15.80 -7.71 -4.87
N LYS A 110 -16.41 -8.88 -4.65
CA LYS A 110 -17.80 -9.23 -5.05
C LYS A 110 -18.05 -9.14 -6.56
N LYS A 111 -17.07 -9.51 -7.40
CA LYS A 111 -17.23 -9.53 -8.86
C LYS A 111 -17.63 -10.92 -9.37
N ASN A 112 -18.37 -10.96 -10.47
CA ASN A 112 -18.74 -12.23 -11.10
C ASN A 112 -17.54 -12.92 -11.71
N TYR A 113 -16.59 -12.15 -12.23
CA TYR A 113 -15.37 -12.67 -12.83
C TYR A 113 -14.17 -11.83 -12.45
N VAL A 114 -13.03 -12.48 -12.23
CA VAL A 114 -11.71 -11.89 -12.03
C VAL A 114 -10.73 -12.57 -12.99
N LEU A 115 -9.99 -11.76 -13.74
CA LEU A 115 -8.87 -12.16 -14.59
C LEU A 115 -7.59 -11.54 -14.04
N ASN A 116 -6.58 -12.38 -13.82
CA ASN A 116 -5.23 -11.94 -13.46
C ASN A 116 -4.26 -12.31 -14.57
N ILE A 117 -3.37 -11.39 -14.91
CA ILE A 117 -2.33 -11.53 -15.92
C ILE A 117 -1.02 -11.05 -15.33
N ASP A 118 0.06 -11.78 -15.60
CA ASP A 118 1.42 -11.43 -15.18
C ASP A 118 2.22 -11.03 -16.44
N LEU A 119 2.95 -9.92 -16.36
CA LEU A 119 3.85 -9.50 -17.42
C LEU A 119 5.18 -10.25 -17.32
N LYS A 120 5.58 -10.88 -18.44
CA LYS A 120 6.83 -11.64 -18.50
C LYS A 120 8.04 -10.70 -18.42
N ASP A 121 9.03 -11.08 -17.65
CA ASP A 121 10.31 -10.39 -17.50
C ASP A 121 10.17 -8.86 -17.35
N PHE A 122 9.25 -8.43 -16.47
CA PHE A 122 8.76 -7.06 -16.34
C PHE A 122 9.88 -6.02 -16.25
N PHE A 123 10.81 -6.15 -15.29
CA PHE A 123 11.92 -5.20 -15.16
C PHE A 123 12.92 -5.30 -16.31
N PRO A 124 13.40 -6.49 -16.71
CA PRO A 124 14.30 -6.62 -17.85
C PRO A 124 13.73 -6.12 -19.19
N SER A 125 12.42 -6.20 -19.38
CA SER A 125 11.77 -5.66 -20.62
C SER A 125 11.82 -4.13 -20.70
N ILE A 126 12.13 -3.45 -19.59
CA ILE A 126 12.31 -1.99 -19.57
C ILE A 126 13.79 -1.68 -19.78
N ASN A 127 14.17 -1.48 -21.04
CA ASN A 127 15.55 -1.20 -21.40
C ASN A 127 15.91 0.29 -21.27
N PHE A 128 17.21 0.56 -21.34
CA PHE A 128 17.79 1.92 -21.27
C PHE A 128 17.11 2.91 -22.25
N GLY A 129 16.85 2.50 -23.48
CA GLY A 129 16.22 3.36 -24.49
C GLY A 129 14.80 3.79 -24.07
N ARG A 130 14.03 2.89 -23.47
CA ARG A 130 12.69 3.20 -22.93
C ARG A 130 12.75 4.19 -21.78
N VAL A 131 13.70 4.01 -20.84
CA VAL A 131 13.89 4.94 -19.71
C VAL A 131 14.30 6.32 -20.20
N ARG A 132 15.27 6.39 -21.13
CA ARG A 132 15.71 7.63 -21.74
C ARG A 132 14.57 8.32 -22.50
N GLY A 133 13.85 7.58 -23.33
CA GLY A 133 12.70 8.10 -24.08
C GLY A 133 11.59 8.63 -23.17
N MET A 134 11.32 7.97 -22.06
CA MET A 134 10.36 8.44 -21.05
C MET A 134 10.74 9.80 -20.47
N PHE A 135 12.01 10.03 -20.10
CA PHE A 135 12.46 11.33 -19.59
C PHE A 135 12.42 12.44 -20.66
N MET A 136 12.59 12.08 -21.94
CA MET A 136 12.50 13.04 -23.06
C MET A 136 11.07 13.36 -23.49
N ALA A 137 10.10 12.49 -23.15
CA ALA A 137 8.70 12.65 -23.53
C ALA A 137 7.89 13.42 -22.49
N TYR A 138 6.62 13.74 -22.85
CA TYR A 138 5.63 14.27 -21.94
C TYR A 138 5.49 13.35 -20.70
N PRO A 139 5.42 13.88 -19.48
CA PRO A 139 5.37 15.30 -19.09
C PRO A 139 6.74 15.91 -18.77
N TYR A 140 7.85 15.21 -18.94
CA TYR A 140 9.15 15.63 -18.42
C TYR A 140 9.94 16.52 -19.38
N TYR A 141 9.91 16.24 -20.69
CA TYR A 141 10.58 16.98 -21.75
C TYR A 141 12.06 17.32 -21.49
N LEU A 142 12.78 16.46 -20.77
CA LEU A 142 14.20 16.68 -20.48
C LEU A 142 15.06 16.53 -21.74
N SER A 143 16.13 17.31 -21.81
CA SER A 143 17.08 17.28 -22.92
C SER A 143 17.76 15.90 -23.07
N PRO A 144 18.17 15.48 -24.27
CA PRO A 144 18.80 14.19 -24.49
C PRO A 144 20.03 13.90 -23.61
N PRO A 145 20.95 14.87 -23.35
CA PRO A 145 22.06 14.65 -22.42
C PRO A 145 21.61 14.35 -20.99
N VAL A 146 20.68 15.14 -20.45
CA VAL A 146 20.12 14.96 -19.10
C VAL A 146 19.40 13.61 -18.99
N ALA A 147 18.51 13.31 -19.93
CA ALA A 147 17.79 12.02 -19.97
C ALA A 147 18.76 10.82 -20.01
N THR A 148 19.89 10.95 -20.72
CA THR A 148 20.93 9.93 -20.76
C THR A 148 21.56 9.69 -19.39
N VAL A 149 21.98 10.75 -18.70
CA VAL A 149 22.59 10.64 -17.35
C VAL A 149 21.62 10.06 -16.34
N LEU A 150 20.36 10.53 -16.32
CA LEU A 150 19.32 9.97 -15.44
C LEU A 150 19.06 8.47 -15.71
N SER A 151 19.07 8.08 -16.98
CA SER A 151 18.90 6.68 -17.38
C SER A 151 20.09 5.82 -16.96
N GLN A 152 21.32 6.36 -17.00
CA GLN A 152 22.52 5.67 -16.52
C GLN A 152 22.48 5.46 -14.99
N ILE A 153 21.87 6.38 -14.24
CA ILE A 153 21.66 6.19 -12.80
C ILE A 153 20.70 5.01 -12.54
N CYS A 154 19.68 4.83 -13.38
CA CYS A 154 18.61 3.87 -13.16
C CYS A 154 18.88 2.47 -13.73
N CYS A 155 19.64 2.36 -14.84
CA CYS A 155 19.83 1.14 -15.59
C CYS A 155 21.18 0.49 -15.29
N TYR A 156 21.21 -0.84 -15.41
CA TYR A 156 22.42 -1.64 -15.35
C TYR A 156 22.39 -2.66 -16.49
N ASN A 157 23.50 -2.81 -17.22
CA ASN A 157 23.60 -3.68 -18.40
C ASN A 157 22.46 -3.47 -19.43
N GLY A 158 22.03 -2.21 -19.60
CA GLY A 158 21.02 -1.86 -20.57
C GLY A 158 19.57 -2.06 -20.15
N GLU A 159 19.27 -2.50 -18.94
CA GLU A 159 17.92 -2.77 -18.43
C GLU A 159 17.70 -2.25 -17.00
N LEU A 160 16.45 -2.24 -16.52
CA LEU A 160 16.14 -1.94 -15.11
C LEU A 160 16.50 -3.14 -14.24
N PRO A 161 17.44 -2.97 -13.27
CA PRO A 161 17.85 -4.08 -12.40
C PRO A 161 16.79 -4.44 -11.35
N GLN A 162 16.56 -5.73 -11.13
CA GLN A 162 15.75 -6.22 -10.01
C GLN A 162 16.51 -6.07 -8.70
N GLY A 163 16.23 -5.01 -7.95
CA GLY A 163 16.85 -4.75 -6.64
C GLY A 163 17.39 -3.33 -6.48
N ALA A 164 17.30 -2.50 -7.53
CA ALA A 164 17.65 -1.09 -7.43
C ALA A 164 16.50 -0.25 -6.86
N PRO A 165 16.79 0.75 -6.01
CA PRO A 165 15.78 1.64 -5.42
C PRO A 165 14.91 2.38 -6.44
N THR A 166 15.45 2.72 -7.61
CA THR A 166 14.73 3.47 -8.66
C THR A 166 13.85 2.59 -9.53
N SER A 167 14.13 1.29 -9.66
CA SER A 167 13.40 0.42 -10.60
C SER A 167 11.87 0.39 -10.37
N PRO A 168 11.35 0.36 -9.13
CA PRO A 168 9.91 0.37 -8.89
C PRO A 168 9.21 1.60 -9.44
N ILE A 169 9.72 2.80 -9.16
CA ILE A 169 9.08 4.04 -9.61
C ILE A 169 9.22 4.25 -11.11
N ILE A 170 10.41 3.97 -11.69
CA ILE A 170 10.64 4.06 -13.13
C ILE A 170 9.70 3.12 -13.89
N SER A 171 9.49 1.89 -13.38
CA SER A 171 8.56 0.96 -14.01
C SER A 171 7.13 1.51 -14.03
N ASN A 172 6.69 2.19 -12.98
CA ASN A 172 5.38 2.85 -12.95
C ASN A 172 5.29 4.03 -13.93
N MET A 173 6.34 4.84 -14.02
CA MET A 173 6.41 5.96 -14.96
C MET A 173 6.32 5.46 -16.42
N ILE A 174 7.05 4.40 -16.78
CA ILE A 174 7.00 3.74 -18.09
C ILE A 174 5.61 3.16 -18.38
N CYS A 175 4.96 2.57 -17.38
CA CYS A 175 3.62 1.99 -17.53
C CYS A 175 2.48 3.01 -17.57
N ALA A 176 2.73 4.31 -17.42
CA ALA A 176 1.66 5.32 -17.38
C ALA A 176 0.78 5.32 -18.64
N LYS A 177 1.39 5.11 -19.85
CA LYS A 177 0.66 4.98 -21.11
C LYS A 177 -0.12 3.67 -21.16
N LEU A 178 0.50 2.56 -20.79
CA LEU A 178 -0.14 1.24 -20.68
C LEU A 178 -1.36 1.31 -19.74
N ASP A 179 -1.20 1.88 -18.55
CA ASP A 179 -2.28 2.01 -17.56
C ASP A 179 -3.46 2.83 -18.12
N SER A 180 -3.21 3.90 -18.87
CA SER A 180 -4.27 4.69 -19.50
C SER A 180 -5.04 3.87 -20.54
N GLN A 181 -4.33 3.19 -21.44
CA GLN A 181 -4.96 2.37 -22.49
C GLN A 181 -5.74 1.18 -21.93
N LEU A 182 -5.20 0.51 -20.88
CA LEU A 182 -5.91 -0.58 -20.23
C LEU A 182 -7.12 -0.11 -19.42
N LEU A 183 -7.07 1.09 -18.84
CA LEU A 183 -8.21 1.70 -18.18
C LEU A 183 -9.32 2.03 -19.18
N ASP A 184 -8.98 2.53 -20.35
CA ASP A 184 -9.95 2.83 -21.41
C ASP A 184 -10.58 1.55 -21.99
N LEU A 185 -9.78 0.50 -22.21
CA LEU A 185 -10.28 -0.82 -22.59
C LEU A 185 -11.26 -1.37 -21.52
N ALA A 186 -10.92 -1.22 -20.25
CA ALA A 186 -11.76 -1.64 -19.12
C ALA A 186 -13.10 -0.89 -19.11
N LYS A 187 -13.07 0.44 -19.26
CA LYS A 187 -14.29 1.30 -19.29
C LYS A 187 -15.20 0.92 -20.46
N GLN A 188 -14.67 0.78 -21.68
CA GLN A 188 -15.43 0.39 -22.87
C GLN A 188 -16.14 -0.96 -22.67
N ASN A 189 -15.50 -1.87 -21.95
CA ASN A 189 -16.03 -3.21 -21.69
C ASN A 189 -16.81 -3.34 -20.37
N LYS A 190 -17.01 -2.24 -19.62
CA LYS A 190 -17.66 -2.24 -18.29
C LYS A 190 -16.95 -3.18 -17.30
N CYS A 191 -15.63 -3.13 -17.28
CA CYS A 191 -14.75 -3.82 -16.36
C CYS A 191 -14.03 -2.82 -15.44
N LEU A 192 -13.57 -3.31 -14.30
CA LEU A 192 -12.58 -2.62 -13.47
C LEU A 192 -11.18 -3.14 -13.83
N PHE A 193 -10.22 -2.26 -13.76
CA PHE A 193 -8.81 -2.55 -14.03
C PHE A 193 -7.94 -1.99 -12.92
N THR A 194 -6.97 -2.79 -12.48
CA THR A 194 -5.85 -2.33 -11.65
C THR A 194 -4.56 -3.04 -12.05
N ARG A 195 -3.42 -2.40 -11.71
CA ARG A 195 -2.09 -2.98 -11.87
C ARG A 195 -1.30 -2.88 -10.56
N TYR A 196 -0.69 -3.98 -10.18
CA TYR A 196 0.27 -4.04 -9.08
C TYR A 196 1.62 -4.56 -9.59
N ALA A 197 2.54 -3.66 -9.92
CA ALA A 197 3.80 -3.97 -10.62
C ALA A 197 3.54 -4.68 -11.96
N ASP A 198 3.95 -5.94 -12.07
CA ASP A 198 3.74 -6.84 -13.22
C ASP A 198 2.36 -7.54 -13.21
N ASP A 199 1.65 -7.54 -12.07
CA ASP A 199 0.32 -8.15 -11.96
C ASP A 199 -0.78 -7.18 -12.46
N ILE A 200 -1.49 -7.57 -13.50
CA ILE A 200 -2.65 -6.89 -14.09
C ILE A 200 -3.92 -7.63 -13.70
N THR A 201 -4.92 -6.91 -13.20
CA THR A 201 -6.20 -7.51 -12.83
C THR A 201 -7.35 -6.78 -13.51
N PHE A 202 -8.22 -7.57 -14.16
CA PHE A 202 -9.53 -7.12 -14.65
C PHE A 202 -10.64 -7.84 -13.90
N SER A 203 -11.74 -7.14 -13.62
CA SER A 203 -12.93 -7.77 -13.03
C SER A 203 -14.22 -7.11 -13.50
N THR A 204 -15.32 -7.86 -13.46
CA THR A 204 -16.63 -7.36 -13.86
C THR A 204 -17.75 -8.06 -13.10
N TRP A 205 -18.89 -7.40 -13.01
CA TRP A 205 -20.15 -7.97 -12.52
C TRP A 205 -21.13 -8.35 -13.64
N LYS A 206 -20.71 -8.23 -14.90
CA LYS A 206 -21.50 -8.73 -16.04
C LYS A 206 -21.73 -10.22 -15.96
N LYS A 207 -22.85 -10.72 -16.54
CA LYS A 207 -23.15 -12.15 -16.66
C LYS A 207 -22.18 -12.90 -17.58
N ARG A 208 -21.50 -12.19 -18.50
CA ARG A 208 -20.47 -12.75 -19.41
C ARG A 208 -19.25 -11.83 -19.40
N PHE A 209 -18.07 -12.42 -19.37
CA PHE A 209 -16.83 -11.68 -19.47
C PHE A 209 -16.57 -11.23 -20.92
N PRO A 210 -16.08 -9.99 -21.16
CA PRO A 210 -15.86 -9.48 -22.51
C PRO A 210 -14.75 -10.24 -23.23
N LYS A 211 -15.03 -10.71 -24.46
CA LYS A 211 -14.06 -11.43 -25.31
C LYS A 211 -12.87 -10.56 -25.73
N ALA A 212 -13.04 -9.26 -25.89
CA ALA A 212 -11.98 -8.30 -26.15
C ALA A 212 -10.85 -8.33 -25.09
N ILE A 213 -11.19 -8.73 -23.85
CA ILE A 213 -10.22 -8.82 -22.75
C ILE A 213 -9.76 -10.27 -22.57
N ALA A 214 -10.67 -11.24 -22.42
CA ALA A 214 -10.35 -12.65 -22.34
C ALA A 214 -11.59 -13.54 -22.51
N TYR A 215 -11.38 -14.79 -22.87
CA TYR A 215 -12.43 -15.81 -22.94
C TYR A 215 -11.88 -17.18 -22.58
N PRO A 216 -12.67 -18.01 -21.85
CA PRO A 216 -12.31 -19.39 -21.59
C PRO A 216 -12.52 -20.24 -22.86
N ASP A 217 -11.54 -21.06 -23.19
CA ASP A 217 -11.72 -22.14 -24.15
C ASP A 217 -12.39 -23.32 -23.45
N LYS A 218 -13.55 -23.71 -23.97
CA LYS A 218 -14.33 -24.81 -23.41
C LYS A 218 -13.70 -26.18 -23.65
N THR A 219 -12.86 -26.29 -24.69
CA THR A 219 -12.25 -27.56 -25.10
C THR A 219 -10.96 -27.83 -24.33
N THR A 220 -10.12 -26.82 -24.16
CA THR A 220 -8.80 -26.95 -23.51
C THR A 220 -8.80 -26.57 -22.03
N ASN A 221 -9.91 -26.01 -21.54
CA ASN A 221 -10.01 -25.42 -20.20
C ASN A 221 -8.96 -24.32 -19.93
N GLN A 222 -8.35 -23.78 -20.99
CA GLN A 222 -7.39 -22.67 -20.96
C GLN A 222 -8.11 -21.33 -21.10
N THR A 223 -7.47 -20.29 -20.64
CA THR A 223 -7.96 -18.92 -20.80
C THR A 223 -7.17 -18.23 -21.90
N HIS A 224 -7.85 -17.80 -22.94
CA HIS A 224 -7.27 -16.99 -24.00
C HIS A 224 -7.41 -15.51 -23.67
N VAL A 225 -6.32 -14.77 -23.81
CA VAL A 225 -6.32 -13.32 -23.73
C VAL A 225 -6.87 -12.77 -25.04
N GLY A 226 -7.77 -11.82 -24.96
CA GLY A 226 -8.37 -11.16 -26.12
C GLY A 226 -7.35 -10.32 -26.92
N ASP A 227 -7.60 -10.19 -28.21
CA ASP A 227 -6.66 -9.53 -29.12
C ASP A 227 -6.44 -8.06 -28.74
N ASP A 228 -7.48 -7.33 -28.34
CA ASP A 228 -7.36 -5.91 -27.93
C ASP A 228 -6.41 -5.75 -26.76
N LEU A 229 -6.58 -6.59 -25.72
CA LEU A 229 -5.72 -6.57 -24.54
C LEU A 229 -4.28 -6.95 -24.90
N ASN A 230 -4.10 -8.01 -25.69
CA ASN A 230 -2.78 -8.48 -26.12
C ASN A 230 -2.04 -7.44 -26.96
N ASN A 231 -2.74 -6.78 -27.89
CA ASN A 231 -2.18 -5.73 -28.73
C ASN A 231 -1.76 -4.51 -27.91
N ILE A 232 -2.57 -4.06 -26.94
CA ILE A 232 -2.20 -2.97 -26.04
C ILE A 232 -0.91 -3.31 -25.28
N ILE A 233 -0.81 -4.51 -24.71
CA ILE A 233 0.38 -4.94 -23.96
C ILE A 233 1.61 -4.99 -24.86
N LYS A 234 1.51 -5.59 -26.06
CA LYS A 234 2.60 -5.69 -27.03
C LYS A 234 3.05 -4.32 -27.54
N ASN A 235 2.11 -3.43 -27.88
CA ASN A 235 2.42 -2.08 -28.38
C ASN A 235 3.09 -1.19 -27.30
N ASN A 236 2.98 -1.56 -26.03
CA ASN A 236 3.71 -0.93 -24.94
C ASN A 236 5.02 -1.67 -24.60
N GLY A 237 5.48 -2.60 -25.45
CA GLY A 237 6.76 -3.29 -25.31
C GLY A 237 6.80 -4.30 -24.14
N PHE A 238 5.65 -4.90 -23.80
CA PHE A 238 5.56 -5.98 -22.82
C PHE A 238 4.99 -7.25 -23.46
N SER A 239 5.18 -8.38 -22.80
CA SER A 239 4.59 -9.66 -23.16
C SER A 239 3.88 -10.33 -21.98
N ILE A 240 2.85 -11.11 -22.28
CA ILE A 240 2.07 -11.81 -21.28
C ILE A 240 2.76 -13.14 -20.92
N ASN A 241 2.80 -13.47 -19.65
CA ASN A 241 3.19 -14.77 -19.18
C ASN A 241 1.97 -15.72 -19.21
N ASN A 242 1.83 -16.46 -20.30
CA ASN A 242 0.66 -17.33 -20.52
C ASN A 242 0.48 -18.41 -19.43
N GLU A 243 1.56 -18.86 -18.79
CA GLU A 243 1.49 -19.83 -17.68
C GLU A 243 0.81 -19.26 -16.43
N LYS A 244 0.73 -17.92 -16.33
CA LYS A 244 0.19 -17.21 -15.18
C LYS A 244 -1.08 -16.41 -15.49
N VAL A 245 -1.81 -16.78 -16.54
CA VAL A 245 -3.13 -16.21 -16.82
C VAL A 245 -4.17 -16.97 -16.00
N TRP A 246 -4.86 -16.29 -15.08
CA TRP A 246 -5.84 -16.87 -14.18
C TRP A 246 -7.20 -16.21 -14.34
N PHE A 247 -8.18 -16.96 -14.85
CA PHE A 247 -9.56 -16.51 -14.97
C PHE A 247 -10.46 -17.31 -14.02
N ARG A 248 -11.25 -16.60 -13.17
CA ARG A 248 -12.10 -17.25 -12.17
C ARG A 248 -13.47 -16.58 -12.12
N ALA A 249 -14.51 -17.40 -12.22
CA ALA A 249 -15.88 -17.01 -11.92
C ALA A 249 -16.12 -17.02 -10.39
N ARG A 250 -17.25 -16.43 -9.95
CA ARG A 250 -17.57 -16.21 -8.53
C ARG A 250 -17.78 -17.50 -7.74
N ASP A 251 -18.20 -18.58 -8.40
CA ASP A 251 -18.34 -19.93 -7.82
C ASP A 251 -17.00 -20.55 -7.42
N ARG A 252 -15.90 -20.01 -7.94
CA ARG A 252 -14.55 -20.43 -7.61
C ARG A 252 -13.83 -19.38 -6.78
N ARG A 253 -12.73 -19.79 -6.13
CA ARG A 253 -11.90 -18.87 -5.35
C ARG A 253 -11.25 -17.83 -6.24
N GLN A 254 -11.66 -16.58 -6.08
CA GLN A 254 -11.09 -15.41 -6.75
C GLN A 254 -9.99 -14.82 -5.87
N MET A 255 -8.85 -14.50 -6.48
CA MET A 255 -7.70 -13.92 -5.78
C MET A 255 -7.13 -12.75 -6.57
N VAL A 256 -6.67 -11.73 -5.85
CA VAL A 256 -5.96 -10.57 -6.40
C VAL A 256 -4.76 -10.29 -5.51
N THR A 257 -3.56 -10.23 -6.09
CA THR A 257 -2.29 -10.04 -5.34
C THR A 257 -2.17 -10.94 -4.10
N GLY A 258 -2.61 -12.22 -4.22
CA GLY A 258 -2.54 -13.21 -3.15
C GLY A 258 -3.67 -13.16 -2.12
N LEU A 259 -4.60 -12.20 -2.21
CA LEU A 259 -5.75 -12.05 -1.31
C LEU A 259 -7.04 -12.57 -1.95
N ILE A 260 -7.93 -13.17 -1.16
CA ILE A 260 -9.25 -13.62 -1.58
C ILE A 260 -10.18 -12.41 -1.67
N VAL A 261 -11.00 -12.34 -2.74
CA VAL A 261 -11.89 -11.20 -3.03
C VAL A 261 -13.35 -11.59 -3.30
N ASN A 262 -13.77 -12.84 -3.06
CA ASN A 262 -15.13 -13.30 -3.35
C ASN A 262 -16.20 -12.42 -2.67
N ASP A 263 -16.14 -12.26 -1.35
CA ASP A 263 -17.14 -11.49 -0.58
C ASP A 263 -16.53 -10.26 0.11
N PHE A 264 -15.31 -10.40 0.59
CA PHE A 264 -14.50 -9.34 1.20
C PHE A 264 -13.02 -9.72 1.08
N VAL A 265 -12.13 -8.73 1.25
CA VAL A 265 -10.69 -9.00 1.19
C VAL A 265 -10.25 -9.86 2.37
N ASN A 266 -9.63 -11.00 2.09
CA ASN A 266 -9.22 -11.96 3.11
C ASN A 266 -7.91 -12.65 2.76
N VAL A 267 -7.23 -13.15 3.78
CA VAL A 267 -6.09 -14.05 3.63
C VAL A 267 -6.58 -15.47 3.29
N THR A 268 -5.71 -16.26 2.67
CA THR A 268 -6.07 -17.64 2.30
C THR A 268 -6.28 -18.53 3.53
N ARG A 269 -7.11 -19.58 3.40
CA ARG A 269 -7.28 -20.59 4.46
C ARG A 269 -5.95 -21.24 4.84
N LYS A 270 -5.09 -21.50 3.85
CA LYS A 270 -3.75 -22.05 4.08
C LYS A 270 -2.92 -21.14 4.99
N TYR A 271 -2.96 -19.82 4.78
CA TYR A 271 -2.25 -18.87 5.63
C TYR A 271 -2.76 -18.87 7.08
N LYS A 272 -4.08 -18.87 7.27
CA LYS A 272 -4.70 -18.96 8.61
C LYS A 272 -4.33 -20.25 9.34
N ASN A 273 -4.39 -21.38 8.64
CA ASN A 273 -4.02 -22.68 9.20
C ASN A 273 -2.53 -22.74 9.54
N GLN A 274 -1.67 -22.08 8.75
CA GLN A 274 -0.24 -21.97 9.08
C GLN A 274 -0.04 -21.23 10.40
N VAL A 275 -0.73 -20.09 10.61
CA VAL A 275 -0.63 -19.32 11.87
C VAL A 275 -1.12 -20.16 13.06
N ARG A 276 -2.23 -20.88 12.92
CA ARG A 276 -2.72 -21.82 13.97
C ARG A 276 -1.69 -22.90 14.31
N ALA A 277 -1.13 -23.53 13.28
CA ALA A 277 -0.12 -24.57 13.49
C ALA A 277 1.14 -24.02 14.17
N MET A 278 1.54 -22.77 13.85
CA MET A 278 2.68 -22.12 14.49
C MET A 278 2.39 -21.78 15.95
N LEU A 279 1.20 -21.29 16.29
CA LEU A 279 0.77 -21.05 17.66
C LEU A 279 0.77 -22.34 18.48
N HIS A 280 0.15 -23.39 17.96
CA HIS A 280 0.13 -24.71 18.61
C HIS A 280 1.54 -25.29 18.82
N ALA A 281 2.42 -25.17 17.82
CA ALA A 281 3.80 -25.65 17.94
C ALA A 281 4.57 -24.87 19.00
N LEU A 282 4.41 -23.54 19.05
CA LEU A 282 5.04 -22.69 20.06
C LEU A 282 4.57 -23.06 21.49
N GLU A 283 3.28 -23.29 21.67
CA GLU A 283 2.69 -23.70 22.95
C GLU A 283 3.20 -25.08 23.40
N LYS A 284 3.21 -26.05 22.48
CA LYS A 284 3.54 -27.43 22.81
C LYS A 284 5.04 -27.71 22.98
N TYR A 285 5.89 -27.09 22.16
CA TYR A 285 7.32 -27.43 22.10
C TYR A 285 8.24 -26.30 22.55
N GLY A 286 7.72 -25.11 22.82
CA GLY A 286 8.49 -23.94 23.18
C GLY A 286 9.24 -23.31 22.00
N PRO A 287 9.83 -22.11 22.18
CA PRO A 287 10.41 -21.32 21.10
C PRO A 287 11.63 -21.99 20.44
N GLU A 288 12.52 -22.62 21.21
CA GLU A 288 13.79 -23.16 20.70
C GLU A 288 13.60 -24.37 19.77
N LYS A 289 12.70 -25.30 20.11
CA LYS A 289 12.40 -26.44 19.25
C LYS A 289 11.62 -26.03 18.03
N THR A 290 10.68 -25.10 18.22
CA THR A 290 9.82 -24.63 17.12
C THR A 290 10.59 -23.84 16.07
N ILE A 291 11.58 -23.03 16.47
CA ILE A 291 12.41 -22.31 15.49
C ILE A 291 13.24 -23.29 14.64
N LYS A 292 13.84 -24.33 15.25
CA LYS A 292 14.59 -25.35 14.52
C LYS A 292 13.73 -26.10 13.49
N GLU A 293 12.52 -26.49 13.85
CA GLU A 293 11.60 -27.14 12.90
C GLU A 293 11.16 -26.17 11.80
N PHE A 294 10.95 -24.90 12.14
CA PHE A 294 10.60 -23.87 11.16
C PHE A 294 11.74 -23.62 10.17
N GLU A 295 12.99 -23.60 10.65
CA GLU A 295 14.18 -23.47 9.83
C GLU A 295 14.32 -24.64 8.84
N LEU A 296 14.18 -25.88 9.33
CA LEU A 296 14.18 -27.07 8.50
C LEU A 296 13.11 -27.03 7.41
N LYS A 297 11.88 -26.68 7.77
CA LYS A 297 10.72 -26.73 6.87
C LYS A 297 10.69 -25.60 5.83
N TYR A 298 11.20 -24.42 6.16
CA TYR A 298 11.08 -23.23 5.30
C TYR A 298 12.39 -22.82 4.63
N PHE A 299 13.53 -23.26 5.14
CA PHE A 299 14.84 -22.87 4.61
C PHE A 299 15.69 -24.07 4.16
N ASN A 300 15.24 -25.32 4.34
CA ASN A 300 15.98 -26.53 4.00
C ASN A 300 17.43 -26.51 4.48
N ASN A 301 17.69 -26.01 5.69
CA ASN A 301 19.04 -25.75 6.25
C ASN A 301 19.94 -24.80 5.44
N ASN A 302 19.41 -24.12 4.42
CA ASN A 302 20.15 -23.16 3.58
C ASN A 302 20.05 -21.72 4.11
N ILE A 303 20.16 -21.54 5.42
CA ILE A 303 20.29 -20.20 6.00
C ILE A 303 21.78 -19.85 5.94
N PRO A 304 22.14 -18.74 5.27
CA PRO A 304 23.52 -18.29 5.29
C PRO A 304 23.95 -18.04 6.74
N GLU A 305 25.14 -18.45 7.15
CA GLU A 305 25.68 -18.32 8.52
C GLU A 305 25.62 -16.89 9.08
N TRP A 306 25.69 -15.87 8.19
CA TRP A 306 25.57 -14.46 8.56
C TRP A 306 24.13 -14.00 8.84
N LYS A 307 23.11 -14.82 8.56
CA LYS A 307 21.70 -14.47 8.69
C LYS A 307 21.13 -14.97 10.01
N CYS A 308 21.19 -14.13 11.03
CA CYS A 308 20.48 -14.38 12.27
C CYS A 308 18.97 -14.28 12.01
N LEU A 309 18.21 -15.37 12.20
CA LEU A 309 16.75 -15.32 12.12
C LEU A 309 16.18 -14.58 13.33
N PRO A 310 15.11 -13.80 13.13
CA PRO A 310 14.37 -13.24 14.26
C PRO A 310 13.82 -14.38 15.15
N LYS A 311 13.61 -14.09 16.44
CA LYS A 311 12.92 -15.03 17.34
C LYS A 311 11.61 -15.49 16.73
N PHE A 312 11.28 -16.77 16.90
CA PHE A 312 10.10 -17.40 16.28
C PHE A 312 8.81 -16.63 16.59
N GLU A 313 8.68 -16.14 17.81
CA GLU A 313 7.53 -15.36 18.27
C GLU A 313 7.37 -14.05 17.48
N LEU A 314 8.48 -13.41 17.10
CA LEU A 314 8.45 -12.18 16.28
C LEU A 314 8.02 -12.50 14.85
N ILE A 315 8.44 -13.65 14.29
CA ILE A 315 7.98 -14.12 12.98
C ILE A 315 6.46 -14.37 13.03
N LEU A 316 6.00 -15.06 14.08
CA LEU A 316 4.59 -15.37 14.27
C LEU A 316 3.76 -14.10 14.46
N LYS A 317 4.25 -13.14 15.29
CA LYS A 317 3.62 -11.82 15.46
C LYS A 317 3.49 -11.12 14.11
N GLY A 318 4.54 -11.06 13.29
CA GLY A 318 4.49 -10.45 11.96
C GLY A 318 3.43 -11.10 11.05
N LYS A 319 3.22 -12.42 11.14
CA LYS A 319 2.15 -13.12 10.40
C LYS A 319 0.76 -12.77 10.92
N ILE A 320 0.59 -12.60 12.21
CA ILE A 320 -0.68 -12.16 12.83
C ILE A 320 -0.97 -10.72 12.44
N GLU A 321 0.03 -9.82 12.52
CA GLU A 321 -0.10 -8.43 12.08
C GLU A 321 -0.49 -8.31 10.60
N TYR A 322 0.04 -9.18 9.74
CA TYR A 322 -0.41 -9.24 8.34
C TYR A 322 -1.91 -9.57 8.23
N ILE A 323 -2.45 -10.46 9.06
CA ILE A 323 -3.90 -10.71 9.11
C ILE A 323 -4.64 -9.45 9.56
N GLY A 324 -4.14 -8.75 10.59
CA GLY A 324 -4.68 -7.48 11.08
C GLY A 324 -4.69 -6.40 9.99
N MET A 325 -3.60 -6.25 9.26
CA MET A 325 -3.50 -5.32 8.12
C MET A 325 -4.57 -5.61 7.05
N ILE A 326 -4.80 -6.88 6.72
CA ILE A 326 -5.76 -7.27 5.67
C ILE A 326 -7.19 -7.19 6.17
N ARG A 327 -7.51 -7.80 7.33
CA ARG A 327 -8.87 -7.95 7.85
C ARG A 327 -9.34 -6.78 8.72
N GLY A 328 -8.41 -5.93 9.15
CA GLY A 328 -8.60 -4.94 10.20
C GLY A 328 -8.16 -5.51 11.58
N HIS A 329 -7.52 -4.67 12.36
CA HIS A 329 -7.04 -5.02 13.71
C HIS A 329 -8.20 -5.24 14.72
N GLY A 330 -9.41 -4.77 14.40
CA GLY A 330 -10.62 -5.08 15.17
C GLY A 330 -11.32 -6.38 14.76
N SER A 331 -10.80 -7.17 13.83
CA SER A 331 -11.45 -8.41 13.40
C SER A 331 -11.23 -9.54 14.41
N ASP A 332 -12.27 -10.36 14.66
CA ASP A 332 -12.23 -11.47 15.61
C ASP A 332 -11.04 -12.41 15.37
N ILE A 333 -10.75 -12.70 14.09
CA ILE A 333 -9.64 -13.59 13.73
C ILE A 333 -8.28 -13.03 14.13
N TYR A 334 -8.07 -11.72 14.00
CA TYR A 334 -6.83 -11.07 14.42
C TYR A 334 -6.73 -11.06 15.94
N LEU A 335 -7.80 -10.63 16.62
CA LEU A 335 -7.85 -10.53 18.08
C LEU A 335 -7.66 -11.90 18.74
N ASN A 336 -8.29 -12.95 18.19
CA ASN A 336 -8.13 -14.32 18.71
C ASN A 336 -6.67 -14.81 18.57
N PHE A 337 -6.03 -14.62 17.42
CA PHE A 337 -4.62 -15.02 17.25
C PHE A 337 -3.67 -14.19 18.10
N LEU A 338 -3.93 -12.90 18.25
CA LEU A 338 -3.11 -12.02 19.08
C LEU A 338 -3.23 -12.37 20.55
N SER A 339 -4.44 -12.64 21.05
CA SER A 339 -4.69 -13.05 22.44
C SER A 339 -4.03 -14.40 22.75
N GLU A 340 -4.09 -15.35 21.81
CA GLU A 340 -3.43 -16.65 21.95
C GLU A 340 -1.90 -16.49 22.01
N LEU A 341 -1.30 -15.68 21.11
CA LEU A 341 0.13 -15.38 21.18
C LEU A 341 0.52 -14.69 22.48
N LYS A 342 -0.30 -13.74 22.96
CA LYS A 342 -0.08 -13.06 24.25
C LYS A 342 -0.10 -14.04 25.41
N ARG A 343 -1.01 -15.00 25.41
CA ARG A 343 -1.09 -16.05 26.45
C ARG A 343 0.17 -16.94 26.47
N ILE A 344 0.66 -17.33 25.27
CA ILE A 344 1.82 -18.23 25.14
C ILE A 344 3.14 -17.47 25.37
N SER A 345 3.26 -16.25 24.87
CA SER A 345 4.47 -15.43 24.94
C SER A 345 4.15 -13.97 25.30
N PRO A 346 3.87 -13.66 26.58
CA PRO A 346 3.46 -12.32 27.02
C PRO A 346 4.46 -11.21 26.69
N LYS A 347 5.76 -11.53 26.63
CA LYS A 347 6.84 -10.56 26.33
C LYS A 347 6.87 -10.14 24.87
N THR A 348 6.30 -10.91 23.96
CA THR A 348 6.33 -10.64 22.51
C THR A 348 5.26 -9.66 22.07
N VAL A 349 4.12 -9.66 22.75
CA VAL A 349 3.04 -8.72 22.52
C VAL A 349 3.25 -7.58 23.51
N PRO A 350 3.51 -6.34 23.09
CA PRO A 350 3.57 -5.20 23.99
C PRO A 350 2.35 -5.18 24.90
N GLN A 351 2.51 -4.66 26.13
CA GLN A 351 1.46 -4.45 27.12
C GLN A 351 0.14 -4.05 26.45
N PRO A 352 -1.02 -4.44 26.98
CA PRO A 352 -2.27 -4.38 26.26
C PRO A 352 -2.37 -3.06 25.52
N ILE A 353 -2.77 -3.13 24.25
CA ILE A 353 -3.38 -1.99 23.58
C ILE A 353 -4.32 -1.43 24.63
N THR A 354 -3.97 -0.32 25.25
CA THR A 354 -4.82 0.29 26.25
C THR A 354 -6.15 0.53 25.56
N GLU A 355 -7.24 0.55 26.31
CA GLU A 355 -8.54 0.91 25.77
C GLU A 355 -8.44 2.21 24.93
N LEU A 356 -7.51 3.10 25.33
CA LEU A 356 -7.14 4.31 24.61
C LEU A 356 -6.50 4.00 23.22
N ASP A 357 -5.62 3.00 23.12
CA ASP A 357 -5.03 2.60 21.82
C ASP A 357 -6.09 2.00 20.89
N VAL A 358 -7.06 1.27 21.42
CA VAL A 358 -8.21 0.76 20.66
C VAL A 358 -9.07 1.93 20.18
N LEU A 359 -9.32 2.92 21.02
CA LEU A 359 -10.06 4.13 20.65
C LEU A 359 -9.30 4.92 19.58
N TYR A 360 -7.98 5.05 19.71
CA TYR A 360 -7.13 5.71 18.70
C TYR A 360 -7.14 4.96 17.35
N GLN A 361 -7.06 3.63 17.36
CA GLN A 361 -7.17 2.83 16.13
C GLN A 361 -8.55 2.97 15.47
N ASN A 362 -9.61 2.99 16.27
CA ASN A 362 -10.97 3.23 15.77
C ASN A 362 -11.06 4.63 15.13
N TYR A 363 -10.45 5.64 15.71
CA TYR A 363 -10.36 6.98 15.13
C TYR A 363 -9.62 6.99 13.79
N GLN A 364 -8.49 6.30 13.67
CA GLN A 364 -7.75 6.18 12.40
C GLN A 364 -8.58 5.46 11.32
N ASN A 365 -9.32 4.43 11.71
CA ASN A 365 -10.23 3.73 10.80
C ASN A 365 -11.40 4.63 10.33
N LEU A 366 -11.89 5.53 11.18
CA LEU A 366 -12.91 6.52 10.81
C LEU A 366 -12.38 7.53 9.80
N LYS A 367 -11.13 7.96 9.94
CA LYS A 367 -10.48 8.83 8.93
C LYS A 367 -10.47 8.23 7.53
N ALA A 368 -10.31 6.91 7.44
CA ALA A 368 -10.29 6.18 6.17
C ALA A 368 -11.69 5.85 5.62
N ASN A 369 -12.77 6.16 6.34
CA ASN A 369 -14.14 5.85 5.93
C ASN A 369 -14.72 6.97 5.05
N ASN A 370 -15.09 6.66 3.81
CA ASN A 370 -15.63 7.62 2.85
C ASN A 370 -17.14 7.93 3.05
N ASN A 371 -17.85 7.15 3.89
CA ASN A 371 -19.26 7.40 4.18
C ASN A 371 -19.41 8.49 5.25
N LYS A 372 -19.80 9.70 4.83
CA LYS A 372 -19.88 10.90 5.70
C LYS A 372 -20.88 10.74 6.86
N GLN A 373 -22.02 10.12 6.62
CA GLN A 373 -23.06 9.91 7.63
C GLN A 373 -22.63 8.89 8.69
N GLU A 374 -22.08 7.76 8.24
CA GLU A 374 -21.58 6.70 9.12
C GLU A 374 -20.38 7.19 9.95
N ARG A 375 -19.53 8.02 9.36
CA ARG A 375 -18.36 8.62 10.00
C ARG A 375 -18.76 9.55 11.15
N GLY A 376 -19.78 10.40 10.94
CA GLY A 376 -20.31 11.29 11.98
C GLY A 376 -20.87 10.51 13.18
N TYR A 377 -21.75 9.55 12.94
CA TYR A 377 -22.34 8.71 13.98
C TYR A 377 -21.31 7.91 14.79
N LYS A 378 -20.33 7.33 14.10
CA LYS A 378 -19.25 6.56 14.75
C LYS A 378 -18.29 7.46 15.54
N LEU A 379 -18.11 8.72 15.15
CA LEU A 379 -17.34 9.69 15.90
C LEU A 379 -17.99 10.00 17.26
N GLU A 380 -19.29 10.26 17.28
CA GLU A 380 -20.04 10.47 18.52
C GLU A 380 -19.87 9.28 19.48
N HIS A 381 -20.01 8.06 18.93
CA HIS A 381 -19.84 6.84 19.74
C HIS A 381 -18.42 6.68 20.28
N LEU A 382 -17.42 7.02 19.48
CA LEU A 382 -16.01 6.96 19.89
C LEU A 382 -15.69 7.97 20.99
N LEU A 383 -16.23 9.19 20.89
CA LEU A 383 -16.05 10.22 21.91
C LEU A 383 -16.73 9.84 23.24
N ASN A 384 -17.94 9.28 23.19
CA ASN A 384 -18.59 8.77 24.39
C ASN A 384 -17.74 7.70 25.09
N LYS A 385 -17.14 6.76 24.34
CA LYS A 385 -16.21 5.78 24.92
C LYS A 385 -14.93 6.41 25.49
N LEU A 386 -14.40 7.46 24.84
CA LEU A 386 -13.23 8.17 25.34
C LEU A 386 -13.53 8.88 26.68
N PHE A 387 -14.72 9.47 26.82
CA PHE A 387 -15.17 10.08 28.07
C PHE A 387 -15.41 9.02 29.16
N GLU A 388 -16.02 7.88 28.83
CA GLU A 388 -16.19 6.74 29.74
C GLU A 388 -14.81 6.23 30.23
N TYR A 389 -13.85 6.06 29.34
CA TYR A 389 -12.47 5.69 29.67
C TYR A 389 -11.81 6.69 30.62
N SER A 390 -12.06 7.99 30.38
CA SER A 390 -11.55 9.08 31.22
C SER A 390 -12.34 9.27 32.53
N LYS A 391 -13.27 8.36 32.84
CA LYS A 391 -14.17 8.41 34.01
C LYS A 391 -15.00 9.69 34.10
N ILE A 392 -15.27 10.30 32.95
CA ILE A 392 -16.17 11.45 32.85
C ILE A 392 -17.59 10.92 32.71
N ILE A 393 -18.50 11.34 33.58
CA ILE A 393 -19.90 10.94 33.53
C ILE A 393 -20.55 11.57 32.31
N THR A 394 -20.96 10.75 31.34
CA THR A 394 -21.53 11.19 30.08
C THR A 394 -23.02 10.89 30.00
N GLN A 395 -23.74 11.75 29.28
CA GLN A 395 -25.08 11.49 28.78
C GLN A 395 -24.99 11.40 27.26
N LYS A 396 -25.46 10.29 26.68
CA LYS A 396 -25.52 10.08 25.24
C LYS A 396 -26.39 11.13 24.55
N SER A 397 -26.31 11.22 23.22
CA SER A 397 -27.12 12.13 22.42
C SER A 397 -28.60 12.09 22.81
N PHE A 398 -29.19 13.24 22.95
CA PHE A 398 -30.59 13.40 23.35
C PHE A 398 -31.22 14.61 22.66
N THR A 399 -32.55 14.63 22.63
CA THR A 399 -33.33 15.74 22.06
C THR A 399 -34.02 16.53 23.15
N ARG A 400 -34.08 17.86 23.00
CA ARG A 400 -34.82 18.79 23.83
C ARG A 400 -35.95 19.46 23.06
N ASN A 401 -36.83 20.14 23.77
CA ASN A 401 -37.90 20.99 23.21
C ASN A 401 -38.73 20.26 22.12
N ASN A 402 -39.37 19.15 22.50
CA ASN A 402 -40.21 18.34 21.59
C ASN A 402 -39.51 17.96 20.26
N LYS A 403 -38.25 17.58 20.32
CA LYS A 403 -37.38 17.20 19.18
C LYS A 403 -36.85 18.36 18.32
N ALA A 404 -36.98 19.60 18.78
CA ALA A 404 -36.48 20.77 18.03
C ALA A 404 -34.96 20.98 18.13
N GLU A 405 -34.36 20.48 19.22
CA GLU A 405 -32.90 20.58 19.45
C GLU A 405 -32.28 19.20 19.67
N GLN A 406 -31.36 18.80 18.80
CA GLN A 406 -30.50 17.63 19.01
C GLN A 406 -29.20 18.03 19.66
N ILE A 407 -28.78 17.31 20.70
CA ILE A 407 -27.50 17.46 21.39
C ILE A 407 -26.71 16.16 21.20
N ASP A 408 -25.51 16.24 20.64
CA ASP A 408 -24.69 15.06 20.30
C ASP A 408 -24.14 14.36 21.56
N GLY A 409 -24.01 15.09 22.65
CA GLY A 409 -23.66 14.53 23.98
C GLY A 409 -23.57 15.61 25.05
N ALA A 410 -23.58 15.19 26.29
CA ALA A 410 -23.31 16.06 27.44
C ALA A 410 -22.51 15.34 28.52
N PHE A 411 -21.70 16.07 29.27
CA PHE A 411 -20.99 15.53 30.40
C PHE A 411 -20.83 16.55 31.52
N LYS A 412 -20.52 16.07 32.72
CA LYS A 412 -20.20 16.90 33.88
C LYS A 412 -18.73 16.73 34.24
N PHE A 413 -18.01 17.86 34.35
CA PHE A 413 -16.61 17.86 34.73
C PHE A 413 -16.32 19.11 35.61
N ASP A 414 -15.65 18.90 36.70
CA ASP A 414 -15.26 19.95 37.66
C ASP A 414 -16.41 20.89 38.08
N GLY A 415 -17.60 20.30 38.30
CA GLY A 415 -18.79 21.06 38.73
C GLY A 415 -19.56 21.71 37.55
N TRP A 416 -19.03 21.77 36.35
CA TRP A 416 -19.64 22.35 35.19
C TRP A 416 -20.29 21.31 34.28
N TYR A 417 -21.36 21.69 33.60
CA TYR A 417 -22.00 20.88 32.55
C TYR A 417 -21.49 21.31 31.20
N TYR A 418 -21.17 20.36 30.35
CA TYR A 418 -20.69 20.61 29.00
C TYR A 418 -21.68 19.97 28.00
N ILE A 419 -22.12 20.79 27.04
CA ILE A 419 -22.86 20.33 25.87
C ILE A 419 -21.86 20.13 24.75
N VAL A 420 -21.88 18.96 24.13
CA VAL A 420 -20.94 18.57 23.07
C VAL A 420 -21.62 18.63 21.72
N GLU A 421 -20.99 19.27 20.76
CA GLU A 421 -21.35 19.27 19.35
C GLU A 421 -20.16 18.75 18.55
N CYS A 422 -20.37 17.70 17.77
CA CYS A 422 -19.33 17.05 16.99
C CYS A 422 -19.57 17.20 15.49
N LYS A 423 -18.61 17.71 14.74
CA LYS A 423 -18.73 17.83 13.29
C LYS A 423 -17.51 17.25 12.60
N TRP A 424 -17.72 16.35 11.66
CA TRP A 424 -16.69 15.91 10.74
C TRP A 424 -16.92 16.55 9.38
N ARG A 425 -16.01 17.42 8.94
CA ARG A 425 -16.21 18.23 7.74
C ARG A 425 -14.95 18.30 6.89
N GLU A 426 -15.12 18.66 5.62
CA GLU A 426 -14.04 18.95 4.68
C GLU A 426 -13.54 20.41 4.77
N LYS A 427 -14.36 21.30 5.34
CA LYS A 427 -14.05 22.73 5.54
C LYS A 427 -14.02 23.05 7.02
N LEU A 428 -13.19 24.00 7.38
CA LEU A 428 -13.13 24.55 8.73
C LEU A 428 -14.51 25.01 9.23
N ALA A 429 -14.74 24.87 10.53
CA ALA A 429 -15.97 25.35 11.15
C ALA A 429 -16.05 26.89 11.02
N ASP A 430 -17.23 27.40 10.74
CA ASP A 430 -17.51 28.81 10.65
C ASP A 430 -18.21 29.35 11.91
N VAL A 431 -18.28 30.68 12.01
CA VAL A 431 -18.88 31.40 13.15
C VAL A 431 -20.36 31.06 13.33
N SER A 432 -21.09 30.76 12.24
CA SER A 432 -22.52 30.44 12.32
C SER A 432 -22.78 29.16 13.12
N GLN A 433 -21.91 28.20 13.00
CA GLN A 433 -21.98 26.89 13.69
C GLN A 433 -21.65 27.01 15.19
N LEU A 434 -20.70 27.86 15.53
CA LEU A 434 -20.44 28.21 16.93
C LEU A 434 -21.63 28.96 17.53
N GLY A 435 -22.32 29.79 16.73
CA GLY A 435 -23.55 30.47 17.11
C GLY A 435 -24.67 29.50 17.50
N VAL A 436 -24.81 28.40 16.76
CA VAL A 436 -25.81 27.34 17.10
C VAL A 436 -25.49 26.69 18.44
N LEU A 437 -24.23 26.31 18.68
CA LEU A 437 -23.82 25.77 19.98
C LEU A 437 -24.00 26.79 21.11
N LEU A 438 -23.64 28.05 20.89
CA LEU A 438 -23.82 29.13 21.85
C LEU A 438 -25.30 29.31 22.22
N ALA A 439 -26.23 29.26 21.27
CA ALA A 439 -27.65 29.30 21.53
C ALA A 439 -28.09 28.13 22.41
N LYS A 440 -27.64 26.91 22.14
CA LYS A 440 -27.90 25.72 22.97
C LYS A 440 -27.39 25.88 24.41
N VAL A 441 -26.20 26.45 24.58
CA VAL A 441 -25.60 26.75 25.89
C VAL A 441 -26.43 27.80 26.64
N ASN A 442 -26.82 28.89 25.98
CA ASN A 442 -27.62 29.97 26.57
C ASN A 442 -29.03 29.53 27.01
N HIS A 443 -29.60 28.54 26.31
CA HIS A 443 -30.87 27.91 26.72
C HIS A 443 -30.70 26.88 27.84
N SER A 444 -29.50 26.71 28.37
CA SER A 444 -29.17 25.77 29.43
C SER A 444 -28.89 26.52 30.74
N GLY A 445 -28.67 25.82 31.83
CA GLY A 445 -28.41 26.43 33.14
C GLY A 445 -27.12 27.28 33.20
N LYS A 446 -27.04 28.17 34.20
CA LYS A 446 -25.92 29.12 34.38
C LYS A 446 -24.51 28.49 34.48
N GLN A 447 -24.43 27.20 34.77
CA GLN A 447 -23.15 26.46 34.86
C GLN A 447 -22.95 25.52 33.66
N THR A 448 -23.37 25.94 32.45
CA THR A 448 -23.23 25.16 31.23
C THR A 448 -22.24 25.79 30.30
N MET A 449 -21.33 24.98 29.74
CA MET A 449 -20.37 25.34 28.69
C MET A 449 -20.64 24.54 27.41
N GLY A 450 -20.15 25.05 26.29
CA GLY A 450 -20.19 24.35 25.00
C GLY A 450 -18.81 23.79 24.65
N LEU A 451 -18.77 22.53 24.24
CA LEU A 451 -17.58 21.91 23.63
C LEU A 451 -17.86 21.63 22.17
N PHE A 452 -17.19 22.36 21.28
CA PHE A 452 -17.29 22.16 19.84
C PHE A 452 -16.06 21.38 19.33
N LEU A 453 -16.28 20.18 18.78
CA LEU A 453 -15.26 19.33 18.21
C LEU A 453 -15.40 19.27 16.70
N SER A 454 -14.46 19.89 15.98
CA SER A 454 -14.39 19.88 14.53
C SER A 454 -13.18 19.07 14.08
N ILE A 455 -13.41 18.10 13.19
CA ILE A 455 -12.37 17.26 12.58
C ILE A 455 -12.43 17.51 11.07
N ASN A 456 -11.26 17.79 10.48
CA ASN A 456 -11.09 18.05 9.05
C ASN A 456 -10.35 16.87 8.38
#